data_bc8d88a821487e7cd3a389cd7798186c
#
_entry.id   bc8d88a821487e7cd3a389cd7798186c
#
_cell.length_a   1.000
_cell.length_b   1.000
_cell.length_c   1.000
_cell.angle_alpha   90.00
_cell.angle_beta   90.00
_cell.angle_gamma   90.00
#
_symmetry.space_group_name_H-M   'P 1'
#
loop_
_entity.id
_entity.type
_entity.pdbx_description
1 polymer ?
#
loop_
_entity_poly.entity_id
_entity_poly.type
_entity_poly.pdbx_seq_one_letter_code
_entity_poly.pdbx_strand_id
1 'polypeptide(L)'
;WSWLDVKDMPGTLQNSIDKTAEYMDNHIAVARKLKKPIVLEEFGFPRDHHEYNLKDSTSLRDKYYTAVFEKILTASHEKDVLAGCNFWAWGGFGRPNPQHVFWGKGDDYLGDPAQEEQGLNAVFDTDATVKLVKKYASKIQNKPVIADMNATEKTRALFLNMKNNIGKGIMLGHQDDPAYGHDWYGEKGRSDVKETVGDYPAVTGWEIGHIEIGADYNLDSIYFSDMKRLIREVYERGGINTISWHGDNIATGKTAWDCAQDTVVRSILPGGIHHKGFIAYLDKVADFFLDLKDKNGELIPVIFRMYHEHTGGWFWWGNKQCTPEEYNELYRMTVRYLRDTKQVHNILYAFSPAGITTEAEFLSRYPGDEWVDIVGFDNYCGSDKSSIERYKKEVTAGLKVVTDYAELKNKIPILAETGMESIPVADYFTNILLPTIEPFNISYVLLWRNAFDKPKHFYAPYPGHSSADDFRKFSDSPKILLNTEIPPMYIPIK
;
A
#
# COMPACT_ATOMS: atom_id res chain seq x y z
N TRP A 1 18.04 -5.92 -36.52
CA TRP A 1 17.80 -4.70 -35.71
C TRP A 1 18.45 -3.49 -36.42
N SER A 2 17.91 -3.06 -37.54
CA SER A 2 18.44 -1.98 -38.38
C SER A 2 18.37 -0.56 -37.75
N TRP A 3 17.78 -0.42 -36.58
CA TRP A 3 17.56 0.87 -35.92
C TRP A 3 18.57 1.15 -34.81
N LEU A 4 19.35 0.14 -34.42
CA LEU A 4 20.40 0.23 -33.41
C LEU A 4 21.79 0.24 -34.08
N ASP A 5 22.59 1.25 -33.79
CA ASP A 5 24.02 1.19 -34.10
C ASP A 5 24.76 0.64 -32.87
N VAL A 6 25.28 -0.58 -33.01
CA VAL A 6 26.00 -1.26 -31.91
C VAL A 6 27.29 -0.54 -31.51
N LYS A 7 27.82 0.35 -32.37
CA LYS A 7 29.01 1.17 -32.07
C LYS A 7 28.65 2.44 -31.29
N ASP A 8 27.38 2.86 -31.31
CA ASP A 8 26.86 4.00 -30.57
C ASP A 8 25.47 3.68 -30.03
N MET A 9 25.39 2.68 -29.18
CA MET A 9 24.14 2.27 -28.56
C MET A 9 23.44 3.38 -27.75
N PRO A 10 24.15 4.18 -26.94
CA PRO A 10 23.51 5.30 -26.23
C PRO A 10 22.91 6.35 -27.16
N GLY A 11 23.63 6.72 -28.23
CA GLY A 11 23.19 7.74 -29.21
C GLY A 11 22.01 7.28 -30.07
N THR A 12 21.89 5.98 -30.32
CA THR A 12 20.83 5.40 -31.18
C THR A 12 19.66 4.76 -30.41
N LEU A 13 19.73 4.71 -29.08
CA LEU A 13 18.65 4.13 -28.25
C LEU A 13 17.30 4.79 -28.50
N GLN A 14 17.23 6.13 -28.47
CA GLN A 14 15.97 6.84 -28.66
C GLN A 14 15.37 6.57 -30.06
N ASN A 15 16.20 6.56 -31.10
CA ASN A 15 15.76 6.19 -32.45
C ASN A 15 15.19 4.76 -32.48
N SER A 16 15.82 3.80 -31.78
CA SER A 16 15.33 2.43 -31.68
C SER A 16 13.97 2.36 -30.98
N ILE A 17 13.78 3.12 -29.91
CA ILE A 17 12.50 3.24 -29.19
C ILE A 17 11.41 3.81 -30.09
N ASP A 18 11.69 4.94 -30.77
CA ASP A 18 10.73 5.65 -31.61
C ASP A 18 10.30 4.78 -32.82
N LYS A 19 11.25 4.10 -33.45
CA LYS A 19 10.97 3.20 -34.57
C LYS A 19 10.18 1.95 -34.16
N THR A 20 10.46 1.42 -32.98
CA THR A 20 9.65 0.31 -32.42
C THR A 20 8.23 0.78 -32.13
N ALA A 21 8.07 1.97 -31.55
CA ALA A 21 6.76 2.55 -31.28
C ALA A 21 5.97 2.78 -32.57
N GLU A 22 6.59 3.37 -33.61
CA GLU A 22 5.99 3.56 -34.95
C GLU A 22 5.56 2.22 -35.59
N TYR A 23 6.43 1.20 -35.52
CA TYR A 23 6.11 -0.13 -35.99
C TYR A 23 4.89 -0.72 -35.29
N MET A 24 4.85 -0.66 -33.96
CA MET A 24 3.71 -1.14 -33.17
C MET A 24 2.43 -0.39 -33.53
N ASP A 25 2.46 0.95 -33.61
CA ASP A 25 1.29 1.77 -33.91
C ASP A 25 0.67 1.47 -35.27
N ASN A 26 1.51 1.26 -36.28
CA ASN A 26 1.06 0.87 -37.62
C ASN A 26 0.30 -0.48 -37.62
N HIS A 27 0.78 -1.45 -36.85
CA HIS A 27 0.15 -2.76 -36.73
C HIS A 27 -1.11 -2.74 -35.85
N ILE A 28 -1.09 -1.97 -34.77
CA ILE A 28 -2.26 -1.73 -33.91
C ILE A 28 -3.40 -1.10 -34.72
N ALA A 29 -3.09 -0.11 -35.58
CA ALA A 29 -4.09 0.53 -36.44
C ALA A 29 -4.77 -0.46 -37.43
N VAL A 30 -4.03 -1.42 -37.95
CA VAL A 30 -4.57 -2.50 -38.78
C VAL A 30 -5.41 -3.46 -37.97
N ALA A 31 -4.91 -3.90 -36.82
CA ALA A 31 -5.59 -4.83 -35.91
C ALA A 31 -6.93 -4.26 -35.40
N ARG A 32 -7.00 -2.94 -35.10
CA ARG A 32 -8.25 -2.24 -34.75
C ARG A 32 -9.28 -2.31 -35.87
N LYS A 33 -8.87 -2.08 -37.12
CA LYS A 33 -9.76 -2.21 -38.30
C LYS A 33 -10.28 -3.64 -38.49
N LEU A 34 -9.43 -4.62 -38.19
CA LEU A 34 -9.78 -6.04 -38.31
C LEU A 34 -10.55 -6.55 -37.07
N LYS A 35 -10.64 -5.77 -35.99
CA LYS A 35 -11.21 -6.16 -34.68
C LYS A 35 -10.57 -7.46 -34.15
N LYS A 36 -9.26 -7.60 -34.29
CA LYS A 36 -8.49 -8.74 -33.82
C LYS A 36 -7.44 -8.32 -32.81
N PRO A 37 -7.19 -9.12 -31.75
CA PRO A 37 -6.05 -8.88 -30.89
C PRO A 37 -4.74 -9.11 -31.65
N ILE A 38 -3.70 -8.36 -31.25
CA ILE A 38 -2.34 -8.48 -31.77
C ILE A 38 -1.35 -8.63 -30.61
N VAL A 39 -0.29 -9.40 -30.82
CA VAL A 39 0.83 -9.58 -29.89
C VAL A 39 2.11 -9.18 -30.60
N LEU A 40 3.00 -8.46 -29.92
CA LEU A 40 4.38 -8.25 -30.36
C LEU A 40 5.17 -9.53 -30.02
N GLU A 41 5.39 -10.40 -31.03
CA GLU A 41 5.91 -11.74 -30.77
C GLU A 41 7.40 -11.77 -30.45
N GLU A 42 8.19 -10.85 -31.04
CA GLU A 42 9.63 -10.81 -30.82
C GLU A 42 10.11 -9.36 -30.70
N PHE A 43 10.80 -9.04 -29.61
CA PHE A 43 11.63 -7.88 -29.47
C PHE A 43 12.75 -8.19 -28.49
N GLY A 44 13.88 -7.53 -28.65
CA GLY A 44 15.04 -7.73 -27.78
C GLY A 44 15.97 -6.53 -27.84
N PHE A 45 16.93 -6.50 -26.95
CA PHE A 45 17.98 -5.48 -26.92
C PHE A 45 19.21 -6.08 -26.24
N PRO A 46 20.42 -5.94 -26.79
CA PRO A 46 21.64 -6.49 -26.21
C PRO A 46 22.01 -5.77 -24.90
N ARG A 47 22.97 -6.34 -24.18
CA ARG A 47 23.61 -5.67 -23.05
C ARG A 47 24.32 -4.41 -23.51
N ASP A 48 24.55 -3.51 -22.58
CA ASP A 48 25.33 -2.30 -22.82
C ASP A 48 26.69 -2.68 -23.43
N HIS A 49 27.19 -1.87 -24.35
CA HIS A 49 28.42 -2.09 -25.12
C HIS A 49 28.37 -3.30 -26.09
N HIS A 50 27.22 -3.94 -26.30
CA HIS A 50 27.06 -5.13 -27.15
C HIS A 50 27.92 -6.31 -26.65
N GLU A 51 27.94 -6.53 -25.35
CA GLU A 51 28.81 -7.49 -24.66
C GLU A 51 28.06 -8.74 -24.20
N TYR A 52 28.79 -9.87 -24.09
CA TYR A 52 28.26 -11.15 -23.57
C TYR A 52 28.51 -11.33 -22.07
N ASN A 53 29.28 -10.42 -21.46
CA ASN A 53 29.65 -10.53 -20.07
C ASN A 53 28.47 -10.22 -19.16
N LEU A 54 28.09 -11.19 -18.31
CA LEU A 54 26.96 -11.04 -17.35
C LEU A 54 27.19 -9.93 -16.29
N LYS A 55 28.40 -9.41 -16.15
CA LYS A 55 28.70 -8.29 -15.26
C LYS A 55 28.40 -6.93 -15.89
N ASP A 56 28.22 -6.89 -17.21
CA ASP A 56 27.91 -5.66 -17.91
C ASP A 56 26.49 -5.21 -17.64
N SER A 57 26.30 -3.91 -17.65
CA SER A 57 25.01 -3.27 -17.39
C SER A 57 23.95 -3.69 -18.43
N THR A 58 22.69 -3.67 -17.99
CA THR A 58 21.50 -3.80 -18.84
C THR A 58 20.71 -2.49 -18.95
N SER A 59 21.33 -1.35 -18.58
CA SER A 59 20.64 -0.07 -18.43
C SER A 59 19.96 0.42 -19.72
N LEU A 60 20.60 0.25 -20.90
CA LEU A 60 20.01 0.63 -22.18
C LEU A 60 18.89 -0.34 -22.57
N ARG A 61 19.09 -1.65 -22.37
CA ARG A 61 18.05 -2.68 -22.52
C ARG A 61 16.83 -2.36 -21.67
N ASP A 62 17.03 -2.03 -20.40
CA ASP A 62 15.93 -1.76 -19.46
C ASP A 62 15.13 -0.52 -19.85
N LYS A 63 15.77 0.51 -20.41
CA LYS A 63 15.07 1.66 -20.99
C LYS A 63 14.25 1.30 -22.23
N TYR A 64 14.81 0.52 -23.13
CA TYR A 64 14.11 0.04 -24.33
C TYR A 64 12.91 -0.85 -23.96
N TYR A 65 13.11 -1.81 -23.06
CA TYR A 65 12.05 -2.70 -22.56
C TYR A 65 10.96 -1.92 -21.85
N THR A 66 11.34 -0.90 -21.07
CA THR A 66 10.38 0.00 -20.42
C THR A 66 9.44 0.64 -21.43
N ALA A 67 9.98 1.18 -22.53
CA ALA A 67 9.15 1.82 -23.57
C ALA A 67 8.14 0.85 -24.21
N VAL A 68 8.57 -0.38 -24.50
CA VAL A 68 7.68 -1.42 -25.03
C VAL A 68 6.61 -1.80 -24.01
N PHE A 69 7.00 -2.06 -22.76
CA PHE A 69 6.07 -2.48 -21.71
C PHE A 69 5.07 -1.39 -21.33
N GLU A 70 5.47 -0.11 -21.33
CA GLU A 70 4.53 1.01 -21.11
C GLU A 70 3.45 1.05 -22.19
N LYS A 71 3.80 0.78 -23.45
CA LYS A 71 2.84 0.73 -24.55
C LYS A 71 1.85 -0.44 -24.38
N ILE A 72 2.32 -1.61 -23.95
CA ILE A 72 1.47 -2.76 -23.63
C ILE A 72 0.54 -2.43 -22.43
N LEU A 73 1.10 -1.80 -21.38
CA LEU A 73 0.34 -1.41 -20.20
C LEU A 73 -0.78 -0.42 -20.55
N THR A 74 -0.46 0.61 -21.33
CA THR A 74 -1.45 1.59 -21.81
C THR A 74 -2.58 0.90 -22.59
N ALA A 75 -2.22 0.04 -23.55
CA ALA A 75 -3.21 -0.71 -24.32
C ALA A 75 -4.09 -1.61 -23.44
N SER A 76 -3.51 -2.25 -22.43
CA SER A 76 -4.27 -3.05 -21.45
C SER A 76 -5.27 -2.22 -20.66
N HIS A 77 -4.89 -1.01 -20.23
CA HIS A 77 -5.79 -0.10 -19.49
C HIS A 77 -6.92 0.43 -20.39
N GLU A 78 -6.61 0.74 -21.64
CA GLU A 78 -7.57 1.25 -22.64
C GLU A 78 -8.43 0.13 -23.25
N LYS A 79 -8.17 -1.14 -22.90
CA LYS A 79 -8.81 -2.32 -23.52
C LYS A 79 -8.66 -2.36 -25.03
N ASP A 80 -7.50 -1.91 -25.51
CA ASP A 80 -7.16 -1.88 -26.92
C ASP A 80 -6.76 -3.28 -27.44
N VAL A 81 -6.53 -3.37 -28.74
CA VAL A 81 -6.23 -4.63 -29.45
C VAL A 81 -4.85 -5.21 -29.15
N LEU A 82 -3.90 -4.42 -28.61
CA LEU A 82 -2.56 -4.92 -28.27
C LEU A 82 -2.63 -5.76 -26.99
N ALA A 83 -2.55 -7.08 -27.13
CA ALA A 83 -2.83 -8.04 -26.07
C ALA A 83 -1.59 -8.48 -25.26
N GLY A 84 -0.38 -8.20 -25.73
CA GLY A 84 0.85 -8.60 -25.04
C GLY A 84 2.09 -8.55 -25.90
N CYS A 85 3.19 -9.06 -25.35
CA CYS A 85 4.47 -9.20 -26.04
C CYS A 85 5.28 -10.36 -25.50
N ASN A 86 6.21 -10.86 -26.33
CA ASN A 86 7.24 -11.83 -25.96
C ASN A 86 8.61 -11.22 -26.27
N PHE A 87 9.50 -11.20 -25.30
CA PHE A 87 10.85 -10.71 -25.53
C PHE A 87 11.79 -11.85 -25.94
N TRP A 88 12.75 -11.53 -26.78
CA TRP A 88 13.83 -12.41 -27.19
C TRP A 88 15.11 -12.04 -26.42
N ALA A 89 15.68 -12.93 -25.56
CA ALA A 89 15.17 -14.25 -25.26
C ALA A 89 15.25 -14.49 -23.74
N TRP A 90 14.69 -15.60 -23.25
CA TRP A 90 14.82 -15.98 -21.85
C TRP A 90 15.98 -16.98 -21.67
N GLY A 91 17.13 -16.50 -21.16
CA GLY A 91 18.30 -17.32 -20.83
C GLY A 91 18.19 -18.01 -19.46
N GLY A 92 17.38 -17.43 -18.54
CA GLY A 92 17.10 -18.02 -17.24
C GLY A 92 18.36 -18.29 -16.41
N PHE A 93 18.49 -19.50 -15.94
CA PHE A 93 19.66 -19.98 -15.16
C PHE A 93 20.84 -20.45 -16.05
N GLY A 94 20.66 -20.49 -17.36
CA GLY A 94 21.73 -20.82 -18.32
C GLY A 94 22.87 -19.79 -18.25
N ARG A 95 24.06 -20.22 -18.68
CA ARG A 95 25.25 -19.33 -18.70
C ARG A 95 25.98 -19.47 -20.01
N PRO A 96 26.37 -18.35 -20.67
CA PRO A 96 27.16 -18.39 -21.88
C PRO A 96 28.48 -19.12 -21.65
N ASN A 97 28.85 -19.99 -22.58
CA ASN A 97 30.17 -20.59 -22.58
C ASN A 97 31.18 -19.62 -23.19
N PRO A 98 32.19 -19.14 -22.46
CA PRO A 98 33.13 -18.14 -22.98
C PRO A 98 34.02 -18.65 -24.13
N GLN A 99 34.00 -19.98 -24.36
CA GLN A 99 34.78 -20.61 -25.48
C GLN A 99 33.94 -20.80 -26.72
N HIS A 100 32.61 -20.64 -26.67
CA HIS A 100 31.70 -20.87 -27.75
C HIS A 100 30.81 -19.65 -28.00
N VAL A 101 30.93 -19.01 -29.13
CA VAL A 101 30.02 -17.95 -29.60
C VAL A 101 28.69 -18.54 -30.04
N PHE A 102 28.75 -19.70 -30.70
CA PHE A 102 27.59 -20.51 -31.15
C PHE A 102 27.42 -21.73 -30.21
N TRP A 103 26.20 -22.21 -30.07
CA TRP A 103 25.92 -23.35 -29.22
C TRP A 103 26.69 -24.60 -29.64
N GLY A 104 27.34 -25.25 -28.69
CA GLY A 104 28.03 -26.51 -28.82
C GLY A 104 27.45 -27.56 -27.87
N LYS A 105 27.76 -28.85 -28.18
CA LYS A 105 27.31 -29.97 -27.35
C LYS A 105 27.85 -29.83 -25.93
N GLY A 106 26.95 -29.70 -24.96
CA GLY A 106 27.29 -29.57 -23.52
C GLY A 106 27.19 -28.14 -23.00
N ASP A 107 26.88 -27.16 -23.85
CA ASP A 107 26.57 -25.80 -23.47
C ASP A 107 25.13 -25.70 -22.94
N ASP A 108 24.87 -24.70 -22.08
CA ASP A 108 23.54 -24.37 -21.61
C ASP A 108 22.68 -23.84 -22.77
N TYR A 109 21.35 -24.01 -22.66
CA TYR A 109 20.40 -23.37 -23.57
C TYR A 109 20.10 -21.97 -23.10
N LEU A 110 20.30 -20.94 -23.97
CA LEU A 110 20.18 -19.54 -23.65
C LEU A 110 19.00 -18.84 -24.36
N GLY A 111 18.18 -19.61 -25.05
CA GLY A 111 17.03 -19.11 -25.80
C GLY A 111 17.33 -18.83 -27.28
N ASP A 112 18.59 -18.70 -27.65
CA ASP A 112 19.00 -18.47 -29.04
C ASP A 112 19.12 -19.80 -29.80
N PRO A 113 18.76 -19.85 -31.14
CA PRO A 113 19.00 -21.01 -31.96
C PRO A 113 20.49 -21.36 -32.04
N ALA A 114 20.81 -22.63 -32.21
CA ALA A 114 22.21 -23.11 -32.19
C ALA A 114 23.16 -22.45 -33.22
N GLN A 115 22.61 -21.94 -34.31
CA GLN A 115 23.34 -21.25 -35.39
C GLN A 115 23.50 -19.75 -35.18
N GLU A 116 22.93 -19.20 -34.08
CA GLU A 116 23.03 -17.81 -33.72
C GLU A 116 24.00 -17.59 -32.57
N GLU A 117 24.47 -16.34 -32.40
CA GLU A 117 25.32 -15.96 -31.28
C GLU A 117 24.58 -16.10 -29.96
N GLN A 118 25.15 -16.86 -29.02
CA GLN A 118 24.48 -17.31 -27.82
C GLN A 118 24.51 -16.27 -26.71
N GLY A 119 23.34 -15.85 -26.20
CA GLY A 119 23.20 -15.09 -24.95
C GLY A 119 23.30 -13.57 -25.08
N LEU A 120 23.52 -13.01 -26.29
CA LEU A 120 23.66 -11.56 -26.48
C LEU A 120 22.39 -10.79 -26.09
N ASN A 121 21.23 -11.28 -26.52
CA ASN A 121 19.91 -10.70 -26.20
C ASN A 121 19.23 -11.39 -25.02
N ALA A 122 19.78 -12.47 -24.50
CA ALA A 122 19.16 -13.26 -23.45
C ALA A 122 19.06 -12.46 -22.12
N VAL A 123 17.93 -12.61 -21.47
CA VAL A 123 17.68 -12.13 -20.09
C VAL A 123 17.98 -13.27 -19.13
N PHE A 124 18.93 -13.07 -18.24
CA PHE A 124 19.32 -14.05 -17.22
C PHE A 124 18.69 -13.74 -15.88
N ASP A 125 18.56 -14.75 -15.01
CA ASP A 125 17.99 -14.64 -13.67
C ASP A 125 18.64 -13.56 -12.78
N THR A 126 19.91 -13.25 -13.03
CA THR A 126 20.71 -12.23 -12.32
C THR A 126 20.53 -10.80 -12.88
N ASP A 127 19.88 -10.62 -14.01
CA ASP A 127 19.74 -9.33 -14.68
C ASP A 127 18.74 -8.41 -13.96
N ALA A 128 19.04 -7.11 -13.94
CA ALA A 128 18.10 -6.08 -13.45
C ALA A 128 16.79 -6.11 -14.25
N THR A 129 16.85 -6.47 -15.54
CA THR A 129 15.71 -6.66 -16.44
C THR A 129 14.65 -7.60 -15.88
N VAL A 130 15.02 -8.63 -15.07
CA VAL A 130 14.05 -9.54 -14.44
C VAL A 130 13.09 -8.80 -13.51
N LYS A 131 13.59 -7.82 -12.73
CA LYS A 131 12.74 -6.99 -11.87
C LYS A 131 11.77 -6.15 -12.70
N LEU A 132 12.26 -5.62 -13.84
CA LEU A 132 11.43 -4.85 -14.78
C LEU A 132 10.32 -5.71 -15.39
N VAL A 133 10.65 -6.92 -15.87
CA VAL A 133 9.66 -7.87 -16.41
C VAL A 133 8.60 -8.21 -15.35
N LYS A 134 9.01 -8.55 -14.12
CA LYS A 134 8.08 -8.83 -13.01
C LYS A 134 7.16 -7.64 -12.73
N LYS A 135 7.72 -6.43 -12.68
CA LYS A 135 6.97 -5.19 -12.45
C LYS A 135 5.86 -5.00 -13.49
N TYR A 136 6.18 -5.09 -14.78
CA TYR A 136 5.20 -4.87 -15.84
C TYR A 136 4.23 -6.03 -15.99
N ALA A 137 4.67 -7.27 -15.86
CA ALA A 137 3.78 -8.43 -15.85
C ALA A 137 2.71 -8.30 -14.74
N SER A 138 3.11 -7.87 -13.54
CA SER A 138 2.18 -7.61 -12.45
C SER A 138 1.21 -6.48 -12.77
N LYS A 139 1.69 -5.35 -13.33
CA LYS A 139 0.83 -4.21 -13.71
C LYS A 139 -0.19 -4.59 -14.80
N ILE A 140 0.21 -5.39 -15.79
CA ILE A 140 -0.66 -5.84 -16.89
C ILE A 140 -1.67 -6.88 -16.41
N GLN A 141 -1.25 -7.84 -15.58
CA GLN A 141 -2.12 -8.86 -15.01
C GLN A 141 -3.06 -8.31 -13.94
N ASN A 142 -2.60 -7.32 -13.21
CA ASN A 142 -3.37 -6.66 -12.18
C ASN A 142 -4.18 -5.50 -12.81
N LYS A 143 -5.38 -5.79 -13.33
CA LYS A 143 -6.48 -4.84 -13.09
C LYS A 143 -6.44 -4.54 -11.60
N PRO A 144 -6.68 -3.29 -11.15
CA PRO A 144 -6.78 -3.02 -9.72
C PRO A 144 -7.82 -3.97 -9.11
N VAL A 145 -7.34 -5.09 -8.60
CA VAL A 145 -8.16 -6.10 -7.97
C VAL A 145 -8.26 -5.64 -6.53
N ILE A 146 -9.31 -4.90 -6.27
CA ILE A 146 -9.79 -4.64 -4.92
C ILE A 146 -10.17 -5.98 -4.26
N ALA A 147 -9.87 -6.15 -2.99
CA ALA A 147 -10.12 -7.39 -2.24
C ALA A 147 -11.60 -7.80 -2.25
N ASP A 148 -12.48 -6.82 -2.38
CA ASP A 148 -13.92 -7.06 -2.55
C ASP A 148 -14.37 -6.76 -3.99
N MET A 149 -14.60 -7.81 -4.77
CA MET A 149 -15.09 -7.69 -6.15
C MET A 149 -16.53 -7.14 -6.23
N ASN A 150 -17.28 -7.14 -5.12
CA ASN A 150 -18.62 -6.57 -5.01
C ASN A 150 -18.64 -5.20 -4.32
N ALA A 151 -17.46 -4.61 -4.05
CA ALA A 151 -17.35 -3.30 -3.43
C ALA A 151 -18.27 -2.28 -4.10
N THR A 152 -18.84 -1.36 -3.31
CA THR A 152 -19.69 -0.29 -3.82
C THR A 152 -18.93 0.58 -4.83
N GLU A 153 -19.65 1.28 -5.71
CA GLU A 153 -19.03 2.18 -6.68
C GLU A 153 -18.15 3.23 -6.00
N LYS A 154 -18.61 3.79 -4.88
CA LYS A 154 -17.84 4.76 -4.08
C LYS A 154 -16.60 4.14 -3.43
N THR A 155 -16.66 2.88 -2.99
CA THR A 155 -15.50 2.16 -2.44
C THR A 155 -14.45 1.91 -3.52
N ARG A 156 -14.86 1.53 -4.72
CA ARG A 156 -13.97 1.41 -5.88
C ARG A 156 -13.37 2.77 -6.27
N ALA A 157 -14.20 3.82 -6.25
CA ALA A 157 -13.73 5.17 -6.53
C ALA A 157 -12.67 5.62 -5.52
N LEU A 158 -12.89 5.38 -4.21
CA LEU A 158 -11.90 5.66 -3.17
C LEU A 158 -10.58 4.96 -3.47
N PHE A 159 -10.59 3.65 -3.73
CA PHE A 159 -9.38 2.89 -4.05
C PHE A 159 -8.64 3.48 -5.26
N LEU A 160 -9.34 3.73 -6.36
CA LEU A 160 -8.74 4.23 -7.59
C LEU A 160 -8.21 5.66 -7.42
N ASN A 161 -8.95 6.54 -6.73
CA ASN A 161 -8.53 7.92 -6.50
C ASN A 161 -7.33 8.00 -5.55
N MET A 162 -7.28 7.18 -4.50
CA MET A 162 -6.09 7.06 -3.65
C MET A 162 -4.87 6.61 -4.47
N LYS A 163 -5.03 5.60 -5.32
CA LYS A 163 -3.95 5.15 -6.21
C LYS A 163 -3.47 6.24 -7.17
N ASN A 164 -4.39 6.96 -7.79
CA ASN A 164 -4.06 8.04 -8.72
C ASN A 164 -3.45 9.26 -8.04
N ASN A 165 -3.62 9.39 -6.72
CA ASN A 165 -3.00 10.46 -5.93
C ASN A 165 -1.56 10.12 -5.50
N ILE A 166 -1.14 8.85 -5.58
CA ILE A 166 0.23 8.45 -5.24
C ILE A 166 1.24 9.22 -6.09
N GLY A 167 2.22 9.85 -5.41
CA GLY A 167 3.24 10.68 -6.03
C GLY A 167 2.85 12.14 -6.27
N LYS A 168 1.59 12.54 -6.01
CA LYS A 168 1.13 13.95 -6.10
C LYS A 168 1.24 14.67 -4.75
N GLY A 169 1.30 13.93 -3.66
CA GLY A 169 1.44 14.39 -2.29
C GLY A 169 1.07 13.28 -1.32
N ILE A 170 1.41 13.47 -0.06
CA ILE A 170 1.15 12.55 1.04
C ILE A 170 0.01 13.17 1.88
N MET A 171 -1.11 12.50 1.98
CA MET A 171 -2.24 12.97 2.78
C MET A 171 -1.89 12.91 4.27
N LEU A 172 -2.08 14.01 4.99
CA LEU A 172 -1.92 14.04 6.44
C LEU A 172 -3.13 13.39 7.10
N GLY A 173 -2.87 12.44 7.99
CA GLY A 173 -3.88 11.79 8.83
C GLY A 173 -3.67 12.08 10.31
N HIS A 174 -4.78 12.09 11.09
CA HIS A 174 -4.75 12.16 12.54
C HIS A 174 -5.84 11.29 13.14
N GLN A 175 -5.49 10.56 14.21
CA GLN A 175 -6.40 9.64 14.89
C GLN A 175 -7.39 10.43 15.76
N ASP A 176 -8.70 10.11 15.67
CA ASP A 176 -9.81 10.66 16.46
C ASP A 176 -9.97 12.19 16.42
N ASP A 177 -9.33 12.86 15.47
CA ASP A 177 -9.15 14.31 15.41
C ASP A 177 -10.40 15.18 15.67
N PRO A 178 -11.59 14.87 15.11
CA PRO A 178 -12.78 15.71 15.36
C PRO A 178 -13.61 15.30 16.57
N ALA A 179 -13.21 14.23 17.30
CA ALA A 179 -13.95 13.75 18.46
C ALA A 179 -13.45 14.38 19.77
N TYR A 180 -12.15 14.52 19.86
CA TYR A 180 -11.45 15.14 20.99
C TYR A 180 -10.03 15.55 20.58
N GLY A 181 -9.35 16.32 21.41
CA GLY A 181 -7.97 16.71 21.25
C GLY A 181 -7.36 17.11 22.60
N HIS A 182 -6.22 17.79 22.57
CA HIS A 182 -5.55 18.21 23.77
C HIS A 182 -6.44 19.15 24.60
N ASP A 183 -6.79 18.71 25.80
CA ASP A 183 -7.63 19.43 26.77
C ASP A 183 -9.07 19.74 26.33
N TRP A 184 -9.62 19.02 25.34
CA TRP A 184 -11.03 19.17 24.96
C TRP A 184 -11.65 17.85 24.50
N TYR A 185 -12.99 17.73 24.63
CA TYR A 185 -13.78 16.56 24.25
C TYR A 185 -15.15 16.95 23.73
N GLY A 186 -15.56 16.39 22.59
CA GLY A 186 -16.92 16.50 22.05
C GLY A 186 -17.31 17.89 21.53
N GLU A 187 -16.38 18.81 21.32
CA GLU A 187 -16.65 20.16 20.83
C GLU A 187 -16.84 20.18 19.31
N LYS A 188 -18.03 20.59 18.87
CA LYS A 188 -18.41 20.54 17.46
C LYS A 188 -17.51 21.39 16.55
N GLY A 189 -16.96 20.75 15.52
CA GLY A 189 -16.17 21.41 14.47
C GLY A 189 -14.76 21.77 14.90
N ARG A 190 -14.34 21.33 16.10
CA ARG A 190 -13.00 21.51 16.64
C ARG A 190 -12.06 20.43 16.12
N SER A 191 -10.78 20.72 16.04
CA SER A 191 -9.69 19.84 15.63
C SER A 191 -8.36 20.51 15.95
N ASP A 192 -7.47 19.84 16.67
CA ASP A 192 -6.15 20.37 17.00
C ASP A 192 -5.34 20.66 15.73
N VAL A 193 -5.44 19.77 14.72
CA VAL A 193 -4.78 19.98 13.43
C VAL A 193 -5.33 21.23 12.75
N LYS A 194 -6.64 21.34 12.58
CA LYS A 194 -7.27 22.51 11.93
C LYS A 194 -6.96 23.81 12.67
N GLU A 195 -7.04 23.81 13.99
CA GLU A 195 -6.75 25.02 14.78
C GLU A 195 -5.27 25.44 14.67
N THR A 196 -4.38 24.48 14.39
CA THR A 196 -2.95 24.75 14.25
C THR A 196 -2.57 25.15 12.83
N VAL A 197 -3.10 24.49 11.78
CA VAL A 197 -2.66 24.66 10.38
C VAL A 197 -3.72 25.26 9.46
N GLY A 198 -4.96 25.48 9.93
CA GLY A 198 -6.03 26.13 9.19
C GLY A 198 -6.98 25.21 8.43
N ASP A 199 -6.67 23.90 8.31
CA ASP A 199 -7.52 22.91 7.65
C ASP A 199 -7.51 21.57 8.41
N TYR A 200 -8.52 20.74 8.15
CA TYR A 200 -8.61 19.40 8.72
C TYR A 200 -7.56 18.44 8.12
N PRO A 201 -7.17 17.38 8.85
CA PRO A 201 -6.42 16.29 8.23
C PRO A 201 -7.24 15.67 7.10
N ALA A 202 -6.57 15.25 6.03
CA ALA A 202 -7.19 14.58 4.88
C ALA A 202 -7.70 13.18 5.22
N VAL A 203 -7.07 12.52 6.21
CA VAL A 203 -7.42 11.17 6.68
C VAL A 203 -7.72 11.25 8.17
N THR A 204 -8.88 10.74 8.59
CA THR A 204 -9.23 10.63 10.01
C THR A 204 -9.21 9.17 10.43
N GLY A 205 -8.41 8.85 11.45
CA GLY A 205 -8.39 7.54 12.08
C GLY A 205 -9.50 7.40 13.11
N TRP A 206 -9.98 6.19 13.32
CA TRP A 206 -10.99 5.82 14.33
C TRP A 206 -10.61 4.49 14.95
N GLU A 207 -11.07 4.26 16.18
CA GLU A 207 -10.91 3.00 16.91
C GLU A 207 -12.28 2.44 17.29
N ILE A 208 -12.53 1.14 16.98
CA ILE A 208 -13.84 0.52 17.28
C ILE A 208 -13.79 -0.58 18.36
N GLY A 209 -12.71 -0.72 19.11
CA GLY A 209 -12.65 -1.63 20.26
C GLY A 209 -13.80 -1.39 21.23
N HIS A 210 -14.33 -2.44 21.84
CA HIS A 210 -15.53 -2.55 22.68
C HIS A 210 -16.86 -2.64 21.90
N ILE A 211 -16.88 -2.41 20.55
CA ILE A 211 -18.12 -2.61 19.80
C ILE A 211 -18.56 -4.08 19.83
N GLU A 212 -17.59 -4.98 19.80
CA GLU A 212 -17.80 -6.43 19.83
C GLU A 212 -18.46 -6.93 21.11
N ILE A 213 -18.25 -6.25 22.22
CA ILE A 213 -18.92 -6.56 23.49
C ILE A 213 -20.25 -5.82 23.64
N GLY A 214 -20.59 -4.91 22.71
CA GLY A 214 -21.84 -4.15 22.71
C GLY A 214 -21.86 -2.98 23.68
N ALA A 215 -20.72 -2.37 23.93
CA ALA A 215 -20.65 -1.12 24.68
C ALA A 215 -21.21 0.05 23.86
N ASP A 216 -21.61 1.12 24.53
CA ASP A 216 -22.10 2.34 23.86
C ASP A 216 -20.97 3.22 23.35
N TYR A 217 -19.75 3.03 23.85
CA TYR A 217 -18.54 3.81 23.51
C TYR A 217 -17.31 2.91 23.32
N ASN A 218 -16.37 3.40 22.54
CA ASN A 218 -15.12 2.71 22.27
C ASN A 218 -14.13 2.81 23.44
N LEU A 219 -12.98 2.15 23.31
CA LEU A 219 -11.92 2.16 24.34
C LEU A 219 -11.32 3.56 24.60
N ASP A 220 -11.48 4.51 23.69
CA ASP A 220 -11.05 5.92 23.82
C ASP A 220 -12.20 6.87 24.25
N SER A 221 -13.28 6.30 24.77
CA SER A 221 -14.45 7.02 25.34
C SER A 221 -15.32 7.76 24.30
N ILE A 222 -15.19 7.47 23.00
CA ILE A 222 -16.07 8.04 21.98
C ILE A 222 -17.34 7.18 21.88
N TYR A 223 -18.51 7.82 22.07
CA TYR A 223 -19.78 7.13 21.82
C TYR A 223 -19.90 6.72 20.35
N PHE A 224 -20.31 5.47 20.07
CA PHE A 224 -20.44 5.00 18.69
C PHE A 224 -21.47 5.80 17.88
N SER A 225 -22.49 6.38 18.54
CA SER A 225 -23.44 7.29 17.88
C SER A 225 -22.74 8.57 17.39
N ASP A 226 -21.85 9.14 18.20
CA ASP A 226 -21.05 10.32 17.82
C ASP A 226 -20.01 9.98 16.77
N MET A 227 -19.32 8.85 16.93
CA MET A 227 -18.36 8.36 15.93
C MET A 227 -18.99 8.24 14.55
N LYS A 228 -20.18 7.60 14.42
CA LYS A 228 -20.90 7.48 13.15
C LYS A 228 -21.27 8.85 12.57
N ARG A 229 -21.67 9.79 13.38
CA ARG A 229 -21.94 11.17 12.97
C ARG A 229 -20.67 11.85 12.46
N LEU A 230 -19.58 11.73 13.18
CA LEU A 230 -18.28 12.33 12.81
C LEU A 230 -17.68 11.68 11.55
N ILE A 231 -17.76 10.35 11.39
CA ILE A 231 -17.38 9.65 10.16
C ILE A 231 -18.15 10.21 8.96
N ARG A 232 -19.45 10.48 9.11
CA ARG A 232 -20.26 11.11 8.05
C ARG A 232 -19.79 12.53 7.76
N GLU A 233 -19.50 13.34 8.78
CA GLU A 233 -18.98 14.70 8.61
C GLU A 233 -17.62 14.70 7.88
N VAL A 234 -16.71 13.75 8.21
CA VAL A 234 -15.44 13.56 7.48
C VAL A 234 -15.68 13.21 6.02
N TYR A 235 -16.57 12.26 5.75
CA TYR A 235 -16.94 11.87 4.39
C TYR A 235 -17.57 13.01 3.59
N GLU A 236 -18.52 13.78 4.19
CA GLU A 236 -19.23 14.87 3.53
C GLU A 236 -18.33 16.05 3.15
N ARG A 237 -17.21 16.26 3.91
CA ARG A 237 -16.18 17.23 3.51
C ARG A 237 -15.12 16.67 2.55
N GLY A 238 -15.26 15.42 2.09
CA GLY A 238 -14.36 14.75 1.15
C GLY A 238 -13.16 14.02 1.79
N GLY A 239 -13.03 14.05 3.12
CA GLY A 239 -11.98 13.38 3.86
C GLY A 239 -12.14 11.84 3.88
N ILE A 240 -11.07 11.12 4.19
CA ILE A 240 -11.01 9.65 4.22
C ILE A 240 -11.08 9.17 5.66
N ASN A 241 -11.86 8.10 5.91
CA ASN A 241 -11.95 7.44 7.20
C ASN A 241 -11.15 6.13 7.19
N THR A 242 -10.22 5.96 8.14
CA THR A 242 -9.53 4.69 8.41
C THR A 242 -9.85 4.22 9.83
N ILE A 243 -10.08 2.92 10.01
CA ILE A 243 -10.63 2.36 11.24
C ILE A 243 -9.74 1.22 11.72
N SER A 244 -9.21 1.32 12.94
CA SER A 244 -8.56 0.22 13.64
C SER A 244 -9.53 -0.51 14.58
N TRP A 245 -9.15 -1.70 15.01
CA TRP A 245 -9.93 -2.50 15.94
C TRP A 245 -9.03 -3.19 16.96
N HIS A 246 -9.02 -2.67 18.17
CA HIS A 246 -8.44 -3.31 19.33
C HIS A 246 -9.48 -4.19 20.03
N GLY A 247 -9.96 -5.23 19.33
CA GLY A 247 -10.99 -6.12 19.84
C GLY A 247 -10.55 -6.87 21.12
N ASP A 248 -11.46 -6.96 22.09
CA ASP A 248 -11.22 -7.63 23.36
C ASP A 248 -10.89 -9.12 23.18
N ASN A 249 -10.05 -9.64 24.08
CA ASN A 249 -9.70 -11.05 24.11
C ASN A 249 -10.90 -11.89 24.59
N ILE A 250 -11.56 -12.56 23.67
CA ILE A 250 -12.77 -13.34 23.94
C ILE A 250 -12.54 -14.51 24.92
N ALA A 251 -11.31 -15.07 24.96
CA ALA A 251 -11.02 -16.21 25.84
C ALA A 251 -10.90 -15.79 27.31
N THR A 252 -10.59 -14.54 27.58
CA THR A 252 -10.38 -14.00 28.94
C THR A 252 -11.39 -12.94 29.33
N GLY A 253 -12.10 -12.35 28.36
CA GLY A 253 -12.99 -11.21 28.57
C GLY A 253 -12.26 -9.92 28.92
N LYS A 254 -10.94 -9.83 28.62
CA LYS A 254 -10.11 -8.65 28.88
C LYS A 254 -9.74 -7.98 27.55
N THR A 255 -8.94 -6.91 27.65
CA THR A 255 -8.57 -6.07 26.51
C THR A 255 -7.70 -6.77 25.47
N ALA A 256 -7.48 -6.11 24.32
CA ALA A 256 -6.58 -6.54 23.24
C ALA A 256 -5.14 -6.84 23.73
N TRP A 257 -4.69 -6.17 24.77
CA TRP A 257 -3.35 -6.34 25.37
C TRP A 257 -3.22 -7.53 26.33
N ASP A 258 -4.29 -8.29 26.56
CA ASP A 258 -4.19 -9.48 27.41
C ASP A 258 -3.61 -10.67 26.61
N CYS A 259 -2.32 -10.86 26.78
CA CYS A 259 -1.50 -11.90 26.15
C CYS A 259 -1.26 -13.11 27.09
N ALA A 260 -2.13 -13.31 28.11
CA ALA A 260 -1.94 -14.38 29.09
C ALA A 260 -2.07 -15.80 28.50
N GLN A 261 -2.66 -15.94 27.30
CA GLN A 261 -2.86 -17.21 26.59
C GLN A 261 -2.37 -17.11 25.14
N ASP A 262 -1.60 -18.08 24.72
CA ASP A 262 -1.06 -18.21 23.35
C ASP A 262 -1.96 -19.02 22.39
N THR A 263 -3.17 -19.36 22.83
CA THR A 263 -4.11 -20.22 22.08
C THR A 263 -5.38 -19.47 21.65
N VAL A 264 -5.45 -18.16 21.91
CA VAL A 264 -6.66 -17.34 21.65
C VAL A 264 -7.04 -17.43 20.17
N VAL A 265 -6.09 -17.14 19.25
CA VAL A 265 -6.36 -17.18 17.82
C VAL A 265 -6.84 -18.57 17.39
N ARG A 266 -6.15 -19.63 17.78
CA ARG A 266 -6.56 -21.02 17.48
C ARG A 266 -7.99 -21.32 17.99
N SER A 267 -8.34 -20.79 19.15
CA SER A 267 -9.64 -21.05 19.78
C SER A 267 -10.83 -20.39 19.07
N ILE A 268 -10.57 -19.32 18.30
CA ILE A 268 -11.60 -18.58 17.54
C ILE A 268 -11.68 -18.99 16.06
N LEU A 269 -10.70 -19.73 15.55
CA LEU A 269 -10.76 -20.27 14.19
C LEU A 269 -11.85 -21.36 14.07
N PRO A 270 -12.28 -21.74 12.85
CA PRO A 270 -13.29 -22.79 12.64
C PRO A 270 -12.95 -24.08 13.38
N GLY A 271 -13.89 -24.56 14.20
CA GLY A 271 -13.70 -25.71 15.07
C GLY A 271 -13.17 -25.41 16.47
N GLY A 272 -12.73 -24.18 16.72
CA GLY A 272 -12.30 -23.70 18.04
C GLY A 272 -13.45 -23.46 19.01
N ILE A 273 -13.18 -23.55 20.31
CA ILE A 273 -14.22 -23.45 21.37
C ILE A 273 -14.86 -22.07 21.47
N HIS A 274 -14.16 -21.02 21.05
CA HIS A 274 -14.64 -19.63 21.07
C HIS A 274 -15.12 -19.17 19.68
N HIS A 275 -15.07 -20.03 18.64
CA HIS A 275 -15.44 -19.65 17.27
C HIS A 275 -16.82 -19.01 17.17
N LYS A 276 -17.84 -19.65 17.74
CA LYS A 276 -19.22 -19.12 17.71
C LYS A 276 -19.34 -17.76 18.40
N GLY A 277 -18.64 -17.56 19.52
CA GLY A 277 -18.62 -16.28 20.22
C GLY A 277 -17.91 -15.19 19.40
N PHE A 278 -16.83 -15.55 18.73
CA PHE A 278 -16.09 -14.61 17.89
C PHE A 278 -16.88 -14.22 16.63
N ILE A 279 -17.66 -15.12 16.05
CA ILE A 279 -18.62 -14.80 14.98
C ILE A 279 -19.63 -13.76 15.47
N ALA A 280 -20.12 -13.85 16.72
CA ALA A 280 -21.00 -12.83 17.28
C ALA A 280 -20.30 -11.46 17.50
N TYR A 281 -19.00 -11.44 17.74
CA TYR A 281 -18.20 -10.20 17.70
C TYR A 281 -18.18 -9.60 16.28
N LEU A 282 -17.90 -10.42 15.27
CA LEU A 282 -17.90 -10.00 13.87
C LEU A 282 -19.29 -9.54 13.38
N ASP A 283 -20.39 -10.08 13.93
CA ASP A 283 -21.74 -9.58 13.65
C ASP A 283 -21.88 -8.10 14.01
N LYS A 284 -21.44 -7.72 15.21
CA LYS A 284 -21.51 -6.31 15.66
C LYS A 284 -20.60 -5.39 14.87
N VAL A 285 -19.41 -5.88 14.51
CA VAL A 285 -18.48 -5.14 13.61
C VAL A 285 -19.14 -4.93 12.24
N ALA A 286 -19.78 -5.96 11.69
CA ALA A 286 -20.50 -5.86 10.42
C ALA A 286 -21.67 -4.87 10.48
N ASP A 287 -22.47 -4.94 11.55
CA ASP A 287 -23.61 -4.05 11.76
C ASP A 287 -23.16 -2.57 11.87
N PHE A 288 -22.02 -2.31 12.52
CA PHE A 288 -21.43 -0.98 12.55
C PHE A 288 -21.10 -0.46 11.15
N PHE A 289 -20.42 -1.24 10.30
CA PHE A 289 -20.07 -0.83 8.95
C PHE A 289 -21.29 -0.65 8.03
N LEU A 290 -22.31 -1.50 8.18
CA LEU A 290 -23.55 -1.40 7.42
C LEU A 290 -24.43 -0.21 7.83
N ASP A 291 -24.21 0.31 9.04
CA ASP A 291 -24.89 1.52 9.55
C ASP A 291 -24.17 2.83 9.18
N LEU A 292 -22.94 2.77 8.64
CA LEU A 292 -22.22 3.93 8.14
C LEU A 292 -22.84 4.38 6.79
N LYS A 293 -23.84 5.23 6.87
CA LYS A 293 -24.58 5.73 5.70
C LYS A 293 -24.51 7.25 5.59
N ASP A 294 -24.42 7.73 4.36
CA ASP A 294 -24.56 9.13 4.04
C ASP A 294 -26.02 9.59 4.13
N LYS A 295 -26.27 10.87 3.87
CA LYS A 295 -27.63 11.45 3.88
C LYS A 295 -28.61 10.86 2.87
N ASN A 296 -28.10 10.14 1.86
CA ASN A 296 -28.91 9.48 0.84
C ASN A 296 -29.17 8.00 1.18
N GLY A 297 -28.62 7.50 2.30
CA GLY A 297 -28.69 6.11 2.70
C GLY A 297 -27.67 5.19 2.04
N GLU A 298 -26.72 5.76 1.28
CA GLU A 298 -25.64 5.02 0.65
C GLU A 298 -24.49 4.76 1.65
N LEU A 299 -23.89 3.56 1.55
CA LEU A 299 -22.78 3.18 2.42
C LEU A 299 -21.56 4.09 2.22
N ILE A 300 -21.01 4.58 3.32
CA ILE A 300 -19.78 5.38 3.36
C ILE A 300 -18.57 4.45 3.26
N PRO A 301 -17.70 4.61 2.24
CA PRO A 301 -16.46 3.85 2.15
C PRO A 301 -15.51 4.15 3.29
N VAL A 302 -14.88 3.09 3.84
CA VAL A 302 -13.89 3.20 4.89
C VAL A 302 -12.72 2.27 4.64
N ILE A 303 -11.57 2.56 5.24
CA ILE A 303 -10.42 1.66 5.31
C ILE A 303 -10.53 0.92 6.64
N PHE A 304 -10.43 -0.42 6.63
CA PHE A 304 -10.44 -1.22 7.85
C PHE A 304 -9.09 -1.89 8.08
N ARG A 305 -8.45 -1.54 9.18
CA ARG A 305 -7.11 -1.94 9.58
C ARG A 305 -7.19 -2.80 10.84
N MET A 306 -7.65 -4.03 10.67
CA MET A 306 -7.80 -5.02 11.73
C MET A 306 -6.49 -5.72 12.05
N TYR A 307 -6.33 -6.19 13.30
CA TYR A 307 -5.18 -7.01 13.75
C TYR A 307 -3.82 -6.44 13.38
N HIS A 308 -3.68 -5.12 13.45
CA HIS A 308 -2.45 -4.41 13.16
C HIS A 308 -1.34 -4.76 14.16
N GLU A 309 -0.11 -4.35 13.87
CA GLU A 309 1.07 -4.56 14.71
C GLU A 309 1.33 -6.04 15.12
N HIS A 310 0.83 -6.97 14.34
CA HIS A 310 0.88 -8.41 14.58
C HIS A 310 2.29 -9.01 14.63
N THR A 311 3.31 -8.29 14.19
CA THR A 311 4.73 -8.65 14.33
C THR A 311 5.25 -8.35 15.74
N GLY A 312 4.54 -7.52 16.52
CA GLY A 312 4.76 -7.33 17.94
C GLY A 312 4.14 -8.44 18.79
N GLY A 313 4.47 -8.45 20.09
CA GLY A 313 4.00 -9.46 21.03
C GLY A 313 3.08 -8.93 22.13
N TRP A 314 2.44 -7.77 21.92
CA TRP A 314 1.63 -7.06 22.91
C TRP A 314 0.12 -7.16 22.70
N PHE A 315 -0.33 -7.75 21.59
CA PHE A 315 -1.73 -8.05 21.34
C PHE A 315 -1.97 -9.57 21.32
N TRP A 316 -3.19 -10.03 21.64
CA TRP A 316 -3.54 -11.45 21.64
C TRP A 316 -3.45 -12.12 20.25
N TRP A 317 -3.34 -11.33 19.16
CA TRP A 317 -3.08 -11.79 17.79
C TRP A 317 -1.61 -11.63 17.35
N GLY A 318 -0.72 -11.24 18.27
CA GLY A 318 0.68 -10.95 17.99
C GLY A 318 1.54 -12.19 17.73
N ASN A 319 2.81 -11.95 17.42
CA ASN A 319 3.74 -13.00 16.99
C ASN A 319 4.10 -14.02 18.08
N LYS A 320 3.87 -13.68 19.35
CA LYS A 320 4.09 -14.60 20.49
C LYS A 320 2.85 -15.41 20.86
N GLN A 321 1.68 -15.04 20.32
CA GLN A 321 0.38 -15.60 20.70
C GLN A 321 -0.21 -16.51 19.63
N CYS A 322 0.26 -16.43 18.39
CA CYS A 322 -0.20 -17.31 17.31
C CYS A 322 0.86 -17.49 16.22
N THR A 323 0.74 -18.58 15.47
CA THR A 323 1.62 -18.83 14.31
C THR A 323 1.24 -17.90 13.13
N PRO A 324 2.12 -17.74 12.12
CA PRO A 324 1.81 -17.04 10.89
C PRO A 324 0.55 -17.56 10.18
N GLU A 325 0.36 -18.88 10.15
CA GLU A 325 -0.77 -19.54 9.51
C GLU A 325 -2.08 -19.26 10.25
N GLU A 326 -2.06 -19.29 11.59
CA GLU A 326 -3.21 -18.94 12.42
C GLU A 326 -3.61 -17.47 12.26
N TYR A 327 -2.66 -16.56 12.23
CA TYR A 327 -2.90 -15.14 11.96
C TYR A 327 -3.49 -14.94 10.55
N ASN A 328 -2.90 -15.54 9.53
CA ASN A 328 -3.38 -15.44 8.16
C ASN A 328 -4.81 -15.95 8.02
N GLU A 329 -5.13 -17.07 8.69
CA GLU A 329 -6.48 -17.62 8.67
C GLU A 329 -7.47 -16.73 9.45
N LEU A 330 -7.08 -16.14 10.57
CA LEU A 330 -7.87 -15.15 11.30
C LEU A 330 -8.23 -13.96 10.40
N TYR A 331 -7.24 -13.39 9.72
CA TYR A 331 -7.45 -12.27 8.80
C TYR A 331 -8.40 -12.65 7.66
N ARG A 332 -8.13 -13.78 6.97
CA ARG A 332 -8.95 -14.29 5.86
C ARG A 332 -10.36 -14.63 6.30
N MET A 333 -10.54 -15.27 7.45
CA MET A 333 -11.84 -15.60 8.03
C MET A 333 -12.66 -14.33 8.27
N THR A 334 -12.06 -13.30 8.84
CA THR A 334 -12.72 -12.02 9.09
C THR A 334 -13.15 -11.34 7.79
N VAL A 335 -12.26 -11.27 6.78
CA VAL A 335 -12.63 -10.72 5.46
C VAL A 335 -13.76 -11.52 4.82
N ARG A 336 -13.68 -12.86 4.78
CA ARG A 336 -14.76 -13.71 4.23
C ARG A 336 -16.08 -13.47 4.96
N TYR A 337 -16.02 -13.37 6.28
CA TYR A 337 -17.25 -13.19 7.06
C TYR A 337 -17.91 -11.83 6.76
N LEU A 338 -17.16 -10.75 6.84
CA LEU A 338 -17.67 -9.40 6.56
C LEU A 338 -18.13 -9.29 5.10
N ARG A 339 -17.28 -9.62 4.15
CA ARG A 339 -17.53 -9.47 2.71
C ARG A 339 -18.57 -10.43 2.17
N ASP A 340 -18.38 -11.75 2.41
CA ASP A 340 -19.14 -12.79 1.72
C ASP A 340 -20.39 -13.22 2.49
N THR A 341 -20.35 -13.21 3.84
CA THR A 341 -21.48 -13.61 4.69
C THR A 341 -22.38 -12.43 5.05
N LYS A 342 -21.77 -11.33 5.52
CA LYS A 342 -22.51 -10.14 5.96
C LYS A 342 -22.76 -9.12 4.85
N GLN A 343 -22.18 -9.32 3.67
CA GLN A 343 -22.33 -8.43 2.50
C GLN A 343 -21.93 -6.98 2.78
N VAL A 344 -20.85 -6.80 3.56
CA VAL A 344 -20.26 -5.49 3.86
C VAL A 344 -19.34 -5.11 2.72
N HIS A 345 -19.79 -4.25 1.81
CA HIS A 345 -19.12 -3.92 0.55
C HIS A 345 -18.55 -2.49 0.50
N ASN A 346 -18.44 -1.83 1.64
CA ASN A 346 -17.89 -0.47 1.78
C ASN A 346 -16.52 -0.43 2.46
N ILE A 347 -15.79 -1.53 2.50
CA ILE A 347 -14.48 -1.65 3.16
C ILE A 347 -13.35 -1.80 2.14
N LEU A 348 -12.26 -1.05 2.33
CA LEU A 348 -10.92 -1.35 1.84
C LEU A 348 -10.12 -1.97 2.97
N TYR A 349 -9.55 -3.15 2.74
CA TYR A 349 -8.82 -3.90 3.77
C TYR A 349 -7.35 -3.50 3.83
N ALA A 350 -6.89 -3.07 5.01
CA ALA A 350 -5.51 -2.66 5.23
C ALA A 350 -4.73 -3.66 6.11
N PHE A 351 -3.47 -3.86 5.76
CA PHE A 351 -2.52 -4.72 6.47
C PHE A 351 -1.33 -3.88 6.94
N SER A 352 -1.07 -3.84 8.25
CA SER A 352 0.02 -3.10 8.86
C SER A 352 0.68 -3.86 10.01
N PRO A 353 1.86 -4.46 9.81
CA PRO A 353 2.72 -4.92 10.91
C PRO A 353 3.25 -3.73 11.74
N ALA A 354 3.75 -3.99 12.94
CA ALA A 354 4.70 -3.10 13.61
C ALA A 354 5.99 -3.01 12.80
N GLY A 355 6.88 -2.09 13.11
CA GLY A 355 8.09 -1.77 12.35
C GLY A 355 8.74 -2.94 11.60
N ILE A 356 9.00 -2.74 10.33
CA ILE A 356 9.63 -3.71 9.42
C ILE A 356 10.84 -3.07 8.75
N THR A 357 11.81 -3.87 8.36
CA THR A 357 13.00 -3.40 7.64
C THR A 357 13.29 -4.24 6.39
N THR A 358 12.64 -5.39 6.23
CA THR A 358 12.83 -6.31 5.09
C THR A 358 11.50 -6.81 4.55
N GLU A 359 11.49 -7.19 3.26
CA GLU A 359 10.33 -7.83 2.61
C GLU A 359 9.95 -9.16 3.29
N ALA A 360 10.93 -9.91 3.77
CA ALA A 360 10.69 -11.17 4.47
C ALA A 360 9.94 -10.95 5.80
N GLU A 361 10.30 -9.91 6.57
CA GLU A 361 9.55 -9.52 7.77
C GLU A 361 8.13 -9.10 7.42
N PHE A 362 7.95 -8.26 6.38
CA PHE A 362 6.65 -7.80 5.92
C PHE A 362 5.74 -8.98 5.50
N LEU A 363 6.27 -9.92 4.73
CA LEU A 363 5.51 -11.06 4.19
C LEU A 363 5.34 -12.21 5.19
N SER A 364 6.03 -12.20 6.33
CA SER A 364 6.03 -13.31 7.29
C SER A 364 4.63 -13.73 7.76
N ARG A 365 3.68 -12.78 7.79
CA ARG A 365 2.28 -12.96 8.20
C ARG A 365 1.30 -12.33 7.20
N TYR A 366 1.71 -12.20 5.93
CA TYR A 366 0.86 -11.58 4.91
C TYR A 366 -0.24 -12.54 4.45
N PRO A 367 -1.53 -12.15 4.55
CA PRO A 367 -2.64 -13.06 4.26
C PRO A 367 -2.83 -13.39 2.78
N GLY A 368 -2.20 -12.64 1.88
CA GLY A 368 -2.30 -12.79 0.42
C GLY A 368 -2.92 -11.59 -0.28
N ASP A 369 -2.57 -11.41 -1.56
CA ASP A 369 -2.94 -10.23 -2.34
C ASP A 369 -4.45 -10.07 -2.53
N GLU A 370 -5.19 -11.17 -2.58
CA GLU A 370 -6.65 -11.19 -2.76
C GLU A 370 -7.43 -10.75 -1.51
N TRP A 371 -6.75 -10.54 -0.37
CA TRP A 371 -7.36 -10.18 0.91
C TRP A 371 -7.02 -8.76 1.36
N VAL A 372 -6.09 -8.08 0.68
CA VAL A 372 -5.53 -6.80 1.10
C VAL A 372 -5.57 -5.78 -0.04
N ASP A 373 -6.01 -4.57 0.24
CA ASP A 373 -6.02 -3.42 -0.68
C ASP A 373 -4.87 -2.45 -0.40
N ILE A 374 -4.58 -2.26 0.89
CA ILE A 374 -3.69 -1.23 1.41
C ILE A 374 -2.62 -1.91 2.27
N VAL A 375 -1.36 -1.53 2.05
CA VAL A 375 -0.21 -2.09 2.76
C VAL A 375 0.57 -0.98 3.46
N GLY A 376 0.94 -1.20 4.70
CA GLY A 376 1.68 -0.23 5.49
C GLY A 376 2.39 -0.86 6.67
N PHE A 377 2.78 -0.04 7.62
CA PHE A 377 3.31 -0.46 8.92
C PHE A 377 3.20 0.69 9.91
N ASP A 378 3.39 0.39 11.19
CA ASP A 378 3.33 1.33 12.30
C ASP A 378 4.73 1.48 12.89
N ASN A 379 5.20 2.73 13.13
CA ASN A 379 6.48 2.98 13.79
C ASN A 379 6.48 4.34 14.48
N TYR A 380 6.98 4.39 15.72
CA TYR A 380 6.98 5.58 16.56
C TYR A 380 8.40 6.06 16.89
N CYS A 381 8.57 7.38 16.92
CA CYS A 381 9.83 8.03 17.18
C CYS A 381 10.01 8.32 18.67
N GLY A 382 11.11 7.86 19.25
CA GLY A 382 11.52 8.34 20.59
C GLY A 382 12.18 9.72 20.50
N SER A 383 12.34 10.40 21.67
CA SER A 383 12.83 11.78 21.72
C SER A 383 14.34 11.92 21.83
N ASP A 384 15.07 10.87 22.19
CA ASP A 384 16.53 10.91 22.27
C ASP A 384 17.19 10.69 20.90
N LYS A 385 18.42 11.17 20.76
CA LYS A 385 19.16 11.13 19.49
C LYS A 385 19.26 9.72 18.89
N SER A 386 19.49 8.72 19.70
CA SER A 386 19.66 7.33 19.22
C SER A 386 18.35 6.75 18.71
N SER A 387 17.25 7.06 19.39
CA SER A 387 15.88 6.67 19.00
C SER A 387 15.45 7.38 17.70
N ILE A 388 15.79 8.65 17.53
CA ILE A 388 15.52 9.42 16.31
C ILE A 388 16.27 8.79 15.11
N GLU A 389 17.56 8.51 15.23
CA GLU A 389 18.36 7.91 14.17
C GLU A 389 17.87 6.49 13.84
N ARG A 390 17.47 5.71 14.84
CA ARG A 390 16.85 4.40 14.64
C ARG A 390 15.53 4.54 13.88
N TYR A 391 14.63 5.45 14.29
CA TYR A 391 13.37 5.73 13.63
C TYR A 391 13.56 6.07 12.14
N LYS A 392 14.43 7.03 11.83
CA LYS A 392 14.75 7.40 10.45
C LYS A 392 15.18 6.20 9.62
N LYS A 393 16.10 5.40 10.15
CA LYS A 393 16.61 4.19 9.47
C LYS A 393 15.51 3.14 9.24
N GLU A 394 14.75 2.81 10.27
CA GLU A 394 13.71 1.78 10.22
C GLU A 394 12.55 2.21 9.33
N VAL A 395 12.06 3.46 9.46
CA VAL A 395 10.96 3.97 8.63
C VAL A 395 11.39 4.07 7.17
N THR A 396 12.60 4.55 6.87
CA THR A 396 13.13 4.56 5.50
C THR A 396 13.19 3.16 4.89
N ALA A 397 13.66 2.16 5.64
CA ALA A 397 13.71 0.77 5.18
C ALA A 397 12.29 0.20 4.98
N GLY A 398 11.40 0.42 5.94
CA GLY A 398 10.01 -0.04 5.87
C GLY A 398 9.23 0.59 4.72
N LEU A 399 9.37 1.91 4.51
CA LEU A 399 8.73 2.61 3.40
C LEU A 399 9.21 2.09 2.04
N LYS A 400 10.52 1.80 1.93
CA LYS A 400 11.02 1.16 0.71
C LYS A 400 10.37 -0.19 0.46
N VAL A 401 10.23 -1.03 1.47
CA VAL A 401 9.59 -2.36 1.36
C VAL A 401 8.13 -2.21 0.91
N VAL A 402 7.33 -1.39 1.61
CA VAL A 402 5.90 -1.29 1.31
C VAL A 402 5.62 -0.59 -0.01
N THR A 403 6.44 0.40 -0.42
CA THR A 403 6.27 1.07 -1.72
C THR A 403 6.66 0.17 -2.88
N ASP A 404 7.78 -0.55 -2.78
CA ASP A 404 8.21 -1.53 -3.80
C ASP A 404 7.15 -2.65 -3.94
N TYR A 405 6.65 -3.18 -2.82
CA TYR A 405 5.62 -4.21 -2.83
C TYR A 405 4.29 -3.71 -3.39
N ALA A 406 3.86 -2.51 -2.97
CA ALA A 406 2.63 -1.89 -3.45
C ALA A 406 2.68 -1.60 -4.96
N GLU A 407 3.82 -1.18 -5.49
CA GLU A 407 4.01 -1.01 -6.93
C GLU A 407 3.94 -2.35 -7.66
N LEU A 408 4.63 -3.38 -7.14
CA LEU A 408 4.64 -4.72 -7.72
C LEU A 408 3.25 -5.38 -7.74
N LYS A 409 2.47 -5.19 -6.65
CA LYS A 409 1.18 -5.87 -6.42
C LYS A 409 -0.04 -4.98 -6.60
N ASN A 410 0.16 -3.77 -7.12
CA ASN A 410 -0.90 -2.79 -7.37
C ASN A 410 -1.71 -2.42 -6.10
N LYS A 411 -1.04 -2.35 -4.94
CA LYS A 411 -1.62 -1.96 -3.65
C LYS A 411 -1.43 -0.46 -3.37
N ILE A 412 -1.99 0.03 -2.28
CA ILE A 412 -1.82 1.42 -1.82
C ILE A 412 -0.85 1.40 -0.63
N PRO A 413 0.35 2.02 -0.72
CA PRO A 413 1.29 2.08 0.38
C PRO A 413 0.98 3.23 1.34
N ILE A 414 1.14 2.99 2.65
CA ILE A 414 0.90 3.97 3.70
C ILE A 414 1.93 3.84 4.83
N LEU A 415 2.11 4.93 5.61
CA LEU A 415 2.63 4.85 6.98
C LEU A 415 1.41 4.93 7.90
N ALA A 416 0.99 3.76 8.41
CA ALA A 416 -0.35 3.59 8.98
C ALA A 416 -0.50 4.21 10.37
N GLU A 417 0.60 4.25 11.16
CA GLU A 417 0.70 5.01 12.39
C GLU A 417 2.13 5.50 12.61
N THR A 418 2.25 6.73 13.08
CA THR A 418 3.54 7.31 13.48
C THR A 418 3.35 8.48 14.46
N GLY A 419 4.47 9.00 14.96
CA GLY A 419 4.52 10.20 15.76
C GLY A 419 5.60 10.15 16.82
N MET A 420 5.76 11.26 17.53
CA MET A 420 6.59 11.39 18.72
C MET A 420 5.70 11.84 19.87
N GLU A 421 5.56 11.01 20.89
CA GLU A 421 4.69 11.33 22.04
C GLU A 421 5.12 12.62 22.72
N SER A 422 4.17 13.51 23.00
CA SER A 422 4.37 14.85 23.59
C SER A 422 5.24 15.81 22.76
N ILE A 423 5.77 15.41 21.64
CA ILE A 423 6.59 16.17 20.68
C ILE A 423 7.63 17.09 21.40
N PRO A 424 8.53 16.53 22.22
CA PRO A 424 9.53 17.34 22.94
C PRO A 424 10.63 17.91 22.03
N VAL A 425 10.72 17.46 20.76
CA VAL A 425 11.63 17.99 19.73
C VAL A 425 10.85 18.98 18.89
N ALA A 426 11.13 20.27 19.05
CA ALA A 426 10.31 21.33 18.48
C ALA A 426 10.24 21.36 16.95
N ASP A 427 11.26 20.84 16.28
CA ASP A 427 11.41 20.76 14.82
C ASP A 427 11.23 19.32 14.28
N TYR A 428 10.46 18.49 15.00
CA TYR A 428 10.21 17.08 14.65
C TYR A 428 9.64 16.91 13.24
N PHE A 429 8.68 17.74 12.85
CA PHE A 429 7.95 17.57 11.60
C PHE A 429 8.82 17.90 10.39
N THR A 430 9.55 19.03 10.41
CA THR A 430 10.36 19.46 9.25
C THR A 430 11.74 18.80 9.21
N ASN A 431 12.34 18.44 10.35
CA ASN A 431 13.71 17.92 10.40
C ASN A 431 13.80 16.40 10.59
N ILE A 432 12.69 15.75 11.00
CA ILE A 432 12.69 14.29 11.24
C ILE A 432 11.64 13.62 10.34
N LEU A 433 10.35 13.95 10.50
CA LEU A 433 9.29 13.24 9.80
C LEU A 433 9.33 13.50 8.28
N LEU A 434 9.28 14.77 7.85
CA LEU A 434 9.22 15.12 6.43
C LEU A 434 10.38 14.52 5.61
N PRO A 435 11.67 14.72 5.99
CA PRO A 435 12.78 14.15 5.23
C PRO A 435 12.80 12.62 5.19
N THR A 436 12.11 11.97 6.15
CA THR A 436 12.02 10.51 6.21
C THR A 436 10.95 9.97 5.26
N ILE A 437 9.83 10.70 5.07
CA ILE A 437 8.70 10.22 4.27
C ILE A 437 8.66 10.78 2.85
N GLU A 438 9.12 12.02 2.61
CA GLU A 438 9.00 12.69 1.30
C GLU A 438 9.67 11.98 0.11
N PRO A 439 10.75 11.16 0.30
CA PRO A 439 11.34 10.41 -0.81
C PRO A 439 10.45 9.27 -1.34
N PHE A 440 9.37 8.93 -0.63
CA PHE A 440 8.54 7.78 -0.92
C PHE A 440 7.15 8.18 -1.43
N ASN A 441 6.65 7.41 -2.39
CA ASN A 441 5.32 7.58 -2.94
C ASN A 441 4.28 6.82 -2.10
N ILE A 442 4.02 7.28 -0.87
CA ILE A 442 2.95 6.77 -0.01
C ILE A 442 1.67 7.59 -0.16
N SER A 443 0.53 6.97 0.11
CA SER A 443 -0.77 7.62 0.00
C SER A 443 -1.05 8.56 1.17
N TYR A 444 -0.79 8.09 2.41
CA TYR A 444 -0.93 8.92 3.59
C TYR A 444 0.05 8.52 4.71
N VAL A 445 0.23 9.45 5.64
CA VAL A 445 0.86 9.26 6.95
C VAL A 445 -0.15 9.61 8.03
N LEU A 446 -0.32 8.75 9.06
CA LEU A 446 -1.26 9.00 10.15
C LEU A 446 -0.52 9.24 11.46
N LEU A 447 -0.72 10.43 12.04
CA LEU A 447 -0.29 10.74 13.40
C LEU A 447 -1.29 10.14 14.41
N TRP A 448 -0.75 9.57 15.50
CA TRP A 448 -1.60 9.02 16.54
C TRP A 448 -2.37 10.11 17.28
N ARG A 449 -3.27 9.73 18.18
CA ARG A 449 -4.26 10.58 18.81
C ARG A 449 -3.70 11.60 19.82
N ASN A 450 -4.44 12.68 20.03
CA ASN A 450 -4.25 13.60 21.13
C ASN A 450 -5.28 13.30 22.22
N ALA A 451 -4.88 12.58 23.28
CA ALA A 451 -5.81 12.17 24.33
C ALA A 451 -6.26 13.36 25.19
N PHE A 452 -7.57 13.51 25.36
CA PHE A 452 -8.14 14.59 26.15
C PHE A 452 -7.91 14.43 27.67
N ASP A 453 -7.77 13.16 28.10
CA ASP A 453 -7.64 12.74 29.51
C ASP A 453 -6.20 12.48 29.96
N LYS A 454 -5.23 12.57 29.04
CA LYS A 454 -3.81 12.29 29.25
C LYS A 454 -2.95 13.43 28.68
N PRO A 455 -2.64 14.47 29.46
CA PRO A 455 -2.01 15.71 28.99
C PRO A 455 -0.66 15.54 28.26
N LYS A 456 0.01 14.40 28.42
CA LYS A 456 1.28 14.09 27.77
C LYS A 456 1.15 13.09 26.61
N HIS A 457 -0.06 12.62 26.34
CA HIS A 457 -0.31 11.65 25.28
C HIS A 457 -0.95 12.36 24.08
N PHE A 458 -0.10 13.02 23.28
CA PHE A 458 -0.48 13.68 22.04
C PHE A 458 0.64 13.57 21.00
N TYR A 459 0.25 13.54 19.73
CA TYR A 459 1.15 13.31 18.60
C TYR A 459 1.01 14.35 17.48
N ALA A 460 -0.03 15.19 17.52
CA ALA A 460 -0.15 16.39 16.70
C ALA A 460 -0.08 17.64 17.61
N PRO A 461 0.57 18.72 17.20
CA PRO A 461 0.56 19.98 17.94
C PRO A 461 -0.84 20.58 18.01
N TYR A 462 -1.09 21.28 19.08
CA TYR A 462 -2.26 22.13 19.30
C TYR A 462 -1.83 23.61 19.34
N PRO A 463 -2.75 24.59 19.23
CA PRO A 463 -2.41 26.00 19.30
C PRO A 463 -1.62 26.37 20.57
N GLY A 464 -0.44 26.98 20.36
CA GLY A 464 0.45 27.36 21.47
C GLY A 464 1.49 26.30 21.86
N HIS A 465 1.46 25.10 21.28
CA HIS A 465 2.52 24.11 21.47
C HIS A 465 3.83 24.57 20.81
N SER A 466 4.98 24.21 21.38
CA SER A 466 6.32 24.62 20.89
C SER A 466 6.62 24.18 19.46
N SER A 467 6.01 23.09 18.98
CA SER A 467 6.14 22.58 17.63
C SER A 467 5.05 23.08 16.66
N ALA A 468 4.15 23.98 17.09
CA ALA A 468 3.04 24.43 16.24
C ALA A 468 3.52 25.13 14.96
N ASP A 469 4.55 25.99 15.07
CA ASP A 469 5.12 26.68 13.92
C ASP A 469 5.88 25.72 12.97
N ASP A 470 6.51 24.70 13.51
CA ASP A 470 7.15 23.66 12.74
C ASP A 470 6.13 22.80 11.98
N PHE A 471 5.02 22.48 12.65
CA PHE A 471 3.92 21.74 12.04
C PHE A 471 3.21 22.53 10.93
N ARG A 472 3.08 23.87 11.04
CA ARG A 472 2.60 24.72 9.94
C ARG A 472 3.54 24.64 8.73
N LYS A 473 4.86 24.76 8.96
CA LYS A 473 5.86 24.63 7.87
C LYS A 473 5.81 23.25 7.21
N PHE A 474 5.58 22.19 8.00
CA PHE A 474 5.40 20.84 7.50
C PHE A 474 4.15 20.74 6.62
N SER A 475 3.00 21.28 7.08
CA SER A 475 1.76 21.27 6.33
C SER A 475 1.80 22.16 5.08
N ASP A 476 2.57 23.26 5.08
CA ASP A 476 2.80 24.12 3.93
C ASP A 476 3.70 23.49 2.85
N SER A 477 4.32 22.35 3.14
CA SER A 477 5.14 21.63 2.14
C SER A 477 4.25 21.13 1.00
N PRO A 478 4.64 21.34 -0.27
CA PRO A 478 3.89 20.82 -1.42
C PRO A 478 3.81 19.28 -1.48
N LYS A 479 4.51 18.61 -0.57
CA LYS A 479 4.46 17.16 -0.39
C LYS A 479 3.36 16.68 0.55
N ILE A 480 2.79 17.58 1.36
CA ILE A 480 1.76 17.24 2.36
C ILE A 480 0.42 17.78 1.88
N LEU A 481 -0.62 16.98 1.99
CA LEU A 481 -1.97 17.35 1.58
C LEU A 481 -2.92 17.32 2.77
N LEU A 482 -3.59 18.44 3.00
CA LEU A 482 -4.70 18.58 3.93
C LEU A 482 -6.04 18.29 3.25
N ASN A 483 -7.15 18.38 3.99
CA ASN A 483 -8.45 17.94 3.52
C ASN A 483 -8.95 18.69 2.27
N THR A 484 -8.73 20.01 2.17
CA THR A 484 -9.18 20.81 1.00
C THR A 484 -8.29 20.65 -0.22
N GLU A 485 -7.12 20.04 -0.08
CA GLU A 485 -6.12 19.88 -1.14
C GLU A 485 -6.21 18.51 -1.84
N ILE A 486 -6.95 17.54 -1.26
CA ILE A 486 -7.12 16.24 -1.89
C ILE A 486 -8.17 16.29 -3.01
N PRO A 487 -7.99 15.49 -4.08
CA PRO A 487 -8.99 15.38 -5.13
C PRO A 487 -10.27 14.71 -4.59
N PRO A 488 -11.41 14.82 -5.33
CA PRO A 488 -12.64 14.12 -4.96
C PRO A 488 -12.43 12.60 -4.88
N MET A 489 -12.36 12.04 -3.66
CA MET A 489 -12.00 10.64 -3.43
C MET A 489 -13.12 9.65 -3.78
N TYR A 490 -14.37 10.08 -3.77
CA TYR A 490 -15.55 9.20 -3.90
C TYR A 490 -16.27 9.32 -5.24
N ILE A 491 -15.70 10.08 -6.19
CA ILE A 491 -16.24 10.23 -7.56
C ILE A 491 -15.54 9.20 -8.46
N PRO A 492 -16.29 8.34 -9.18
CA PRO A 492 -15.72 7.41 -10.13
C PRO A 492 -14.88 8.12 -11.21
N ILE A 493 -13.72 7.57 -11.50
CA ILE A 493 -12.87 8.01 -12.60
C ILE A 493 -13.53 7.55 -13.90
N LYS A 494 -13.78 8.51 -14.79
CA LYS A 494 -14.40 8.26 -16.11
C LYS A 494 -13.43 7.58 -17.06
#